data_192a4ae8e1bf253ba2d3796f2e2eb5ea
#
_entry.id   192a4ae8e1bf253ba2d3796f2e2eb5ea
#
_cell.length_a   1.000
_cell.length_b   1.000
_cell.length_c   1.000
_cell.angle_alpha   90.00
_cell.angle_beta   90.00
_cell.angle_gamma   90.00
#
_symmetry.space_group_name_H-M   'P 1'
#
loop_
_entity.id
_entity.type
_entity.pdbx_description
1 polymer ?
#
loop_
_entity_poly.entity_id
_entity_poly.type
_entity_poly.pdbx_seq_one_letter_code
_entity_poly.pdbx_strand_id
1 'polypeptide(L)'
;DAVKAAGGGTLYLPAGRYLVDQPIKVPAGVELRGSWDVQHHTQSGGTALFTNYDGGATGESGASLIQLEAGAGIRGIMLAQLNIASDGFTAANPRKTPFMIQGQGPKVYIINVTIAVGDKGIDLASYDTSGHYVDYLGGVPLRAGIWVGGGAEGGFIRNMQLNPHYGSRLPEGGQGYPRVSMMRFVQSNCSALKFADVKNQTIFNNFVYGSVYGIHFLKDAITGKYPGKMTVIGHGSDGCTYSLFVEDADKDTKIVAINSELVNTQIPNEPVRSYVLMGDKVNTDKVHPNAKLVLYNSAFWGSPVFGAIINNGIVSFQQANFTRSGQGVDVRGGKAHVYTSYFAQRMGRAATGDDGYAKLGEQGKSIELTNNYYVSGFRFSKAGTGLIYGSDKK
;
A
#
# COMPACT_ATOMS: atom_id res chain seq x y z
N ASP A 1 29.04 20.00 5.41
CA ASP A 1 30.16 20.36 4.51
C ASP A 1 31.37 19.44 4.66
N ALA A 2 31.87 19.15 5.91
CA ALA A 2 33.01 18.27 6.13
C ALA A 2 32.75 16.82 5.67
N VAL A 3 31.57 16.27 5.92
CA VAL A 3 31.18 14.92 5.49
C VAL A 3 31.08 14.83 3.97
N LYS A 4 30.55 15.87 3.32
CA LYS A 4 30.51 15.96 1.87
C LYS A 4 31.91 16.07 1.26
N ALA A 5 32.79 16.88 1.87
CA ALA A 5 34.17 17.04 1.44
C ALA A 5 34.98 15.74 1.58
N ALA A 6 34.63 14.88 2.55
CA ALA A 6 35.24 13.56 2.74
C ALA A 6 34.70 12.49 1.76
N GLY A 7 33.79 12.84 0.86
CA GLY A 7 33.22 11.92 -0.11
C GLY A 7 32.18 10.93 0.46
N GLY A 8 31.68 11.19 1.65
CA GLY A 8 30.67 10.38 2.34
C GLY A 8 30.91 10.25 3.83
N GLY A 9 30.05 9.52 4.52
CA GLY A 9 30.15 9.28 5.96
C GLY A 9 28.81 9.41 6.67
N THR A 10 28.85 9.42 8.01
CA THR A 10 27.67 9.53 8.85
C THR A 10 27.63 10.84 9.59
N LEU A 11 26.52 11.58 9.43
CA LEU A 11 26.18 12.69 10.32
C LEU A 11 25.25 12.17 11.41
N TYR A 12 25.76 12.08 12.63
CA TYR A 12 24.99 11.57 13.76
C TYR A 12 24.30 12.70 14.51
N LEU A 13 22.99 12.53 14.72
CA LEU A 13 22.16 13.38 15.58
C LEU A 13 21.93 12.63 16.90
N PRO A 14 22.41 13.14 18.03
CA PRO A 14 22.15 12.54 19.35
C PRO A 14 20.67 12.38 19.64
N ALA A 15 20.34 11.57 20.65
CA ALA A 15 18.99 11.51 21.17
C ALA A 15 18.53 12.91 21.62
N GLY A 16 17.35 13.30 21.20
CA GLY A 16 16.79 14.61 21.49
C GLY A 16 15.64 14.96 20.55
N ARG A 17 15.10 16.14 20.76
CA ARG A 17 13.99 16.70 19.98
C ARG A 17 14.48 17.93 19.25
N TYR A 18 14.32 17.89 17.94
CA TYR A 18 14.81 18.95 17.06
C TYR A 18 13.63 19.52 16.28
N LEU A 19 13.46 20.83 16.29
CA LEU A 19 12.55 21.51 15.40
C LEU A 19 13.27 21.79 14.08
N VAL A 20 12.71 21.35 12.97
CA VAL A 20 13.27 21.49 11.63
C VAL A 20 12.21 22.09 10.71
N ASP A 21 12.36 23.36 10.35
CA ASP A 21 11.39 24.09 9.54
C ASP A 21 11.92 24.43 8.13
N GLN A 22 13.01 23.78 7.72
CA GLN A 22 13.59 23.91 6.39
C GLN A 22 14.00 22.53 5.85
N PRO A 23 13.99 22.33 4.54
CA PRO A 23 14.44 21.09 3.94
C PRO A 23 15.90 20.76 4.30
N ILE A 24 16.15 19.49 4.62
CA ILE A 24 17.47 18.93 4.83
C ILE A 24 17.86 18.13 3.60
N LYS A 25 18.94 18.55 2.95
CA LYS A 25 19.53 17.81 1.84
C LYS A 25 20.66 16.93 2.35
N VAL A 26 20.52 15.62 2.20
CA VAL A 26 21.54 14.62 2.54
C VAL A 26 22.33 14.31 1.27
N PRO A 27 23.62 14.72 1.21
CA PRO A 27 24.43 14.57 0.02
C PRO A 27 24.68 13.11 -0.34
N ALA A 28 25.10 12.87 -1.58
CA ALA A 28 25.43 11.52 -2.08
C ALA A 28 26.43 10.81 -1.16
N GLY A 29 26.14 9.55 -0.85
CA GLY A 29 26.96 8.69 0.01
C GLY A 29 26.98 9.08 1.48
N VAL A 30 26.14 10.01 1.93
CA VAL A 30 26.04 10.43 3.35
C VAL A 30 24.86 9.76 4.02
N GLU A 31 25.06 9.29 5.26
CA GLU A 31 23.98 8.82 6.13
C GLU A 31 23.63 9.90 7.19
N LEU A 32 22.37 10.29 7.26
CA LEU A 32 21.81 11.02 8.38
C LEU A 32 21.33 10.02 9.42
N ARG A 33 21.98 9.95 10.58
CA ARG A 33 21.74 8.90 11.57
C ARG A 33 21.33 9.46 12.92
N GLY A 34 20.32 8.85 13.51
CA GLY A 34 19.92 9.08 14.89
C GLY A 34 19.90 7.80 15.71
N SER A 35 19.28 7.86 16.88
CA SER A 35 19.16 6.77 17.86
C SER A 35 17.71 6.33 18.08
N TRP A 36 16.77 6.73 17.21
CA TRP A 36 15.38 6.28 17.29
C TRP A 36 15.27 4.81 16.98
N ASP A 37 14.41 4.10 17.72
CA ASP A 37 14.11 2.70 17.44
C ASP A 37 12.63 2.54 17.11
N VAL A 38 12.33 1.93 15.96
CA VAL A 38 10.94 1.69 15.52
C VAL A 38 10.36 0.55 16.34
N GLN A 39 9.38 0.87 17.17
CA GLN A 39 8.64 -0.10 17.94
C GLN A 39 7.18 -0.13 17.49
N HIS A 40 6.55 -1.29 17.59
CA HIS A 40 5.17 -1.50 17.20
C HIS A 40 4.23 -0.60 18.01
N HIS A 41 3.74 0.48 17.41
CA HIS A 41 2.92 1.56 17.96
C HIS A 41 3.29 2.07 19.37
N THR A 42 4.44 1.75 19.87
CA THR A 42 4.94 2.32 21.12
C THR A 42 5.87 3.47 20.80
N GLN A 43 5.95 4.40 21.73
CA GLN A 43 6.94 5.44 21.63
C GLN A 43 8.24 4.91 22.20
N SER A 44 9.34 5.18 21.50
CA SER A 44 10.67 4.99 22.03
C SER A 44 11.31 6.35 22.33
N GLY A 45 12.39 6.35 23.06
CA GLY A 45 13.28 7.49 23.16
C GLY A 45 14.20 7.51 21.94
N GLY A 46 14.88 8.61 21.71
CA GLY A 46 15.86 8.71 20.64
C GLY A 46 15.79 10.04 19.90
N THR A 47 16.21 10.05 18.65
CA THR A 47 16.27 11.22 17.81
C THR A 47 14.93 11.48 17.14
N ALA A 48 14.31 12.61 17.44
CA ALA A 48 13.02 13.01 16.90
C ALA A 48 13.11 14.38 16.20
N LEU A 49 12.72 14.46 14.95
CA LEU A 49 12.61 15.69 14.17
C LEU A 49 11.15 16.07 14.05
N PHE A 50 10.78 17.17 14.63
CA PHE A 50 9.48 17.81 14.53
C PHE A 50 9.55 18.91 13.48
N THR A 51 8.46 19.11 12.74
CA THR A 51 8.42 20.14 11.71
C THR A 51 7.06 20.83 11.62
N ASN A 52 7.09 22.13 11.32
CA ASN A 52 5.95 22.90 10.81
C ASN A 52 6.06 23.20 9.32
N TYR A 53 7.12 22.71 8.67
CA TYR A 53 7.36 22.94 7.26
C TYR A 53 6.24 22.36 6.40
N ASP A 54 5.64 23.17 5.57
CA ASP A 54 4.49 22.85 4.73
C ASP A 54 4.74 23.05 3.22
N GLY A 55 6.00 23.26 2.84
CA GLY A 55 6.39 23.56 1.46
C GLY A 55 6.53 25.06 1.18
N GLY A 56 6.27 25.90 2.16
CA GLY A 56 6.35 27.36 2.01
C GLY A 56 5.42 27.90 0.93
N ALA A 57 5.90 28.78 0.07
CA ALA A 57 5.12 29.39 -1.00
C ALA A 57 4.60 28.40 -2.05
N THR A 58 5.19 27.22 -2.18
CA THR A 58 4.80 26.18 -3.13
C THR A 58 3.87 25.11 -2.55
N GLY A 59 3.62 25.15 -1.23
CA GLY A 59 2.74 24.22 -0.55
C GLY A 59 3.11 22.76 -0.79
N GLU A 60 2.13 21.91 -1.08
CA GLU A 60 2.34 20.47 -1.28
C GLU A 60 3.26 20.09 -2.47
N SER A 61 3.53 20.99 -3.40
CA SER A 61 4.48 20.83 -4.50
C SER A 61 5.89 21.30 -4.17
N GLY A 62 6.13 21.80 -2.96
CA GLY A 62 7.43 22.24 -2.49
C GLY A 62 8.42 21.09 -2.28
N ALA A 63 9.63 21.46 -1.91
CA ALA A 63 10.69 20.49 -1.61
C ALA A 63 10.28 19.58 -0.44
N SER A 64 10.65 18.31 -0.48
CA SER A 64 10.46 17.39 0.64
C SER A 64 11.34 17.76 1.83
N LEU A 65 10.89 17.45 3.04
CA LEU A 65 11.64 17.82 4.27
C LEU A 65 13.04 17.19 4.29
N ILE A 66 13.15 15.92 3.95
CA ILE A 66 14.43 15.20 3.84
C ILE A 66 14.62 14.79 2.37
N GLN A 67 15.70 15.22 1.75
CA GLN A 67 16.06 14.90 0.38
C GLN A 67 17.33 14.05 0.36
N LEU A 68 17.24 12.83 -0.19
CA LEU A 68 18.35 11.88 -0.22
C LEU A 68 18.93 11.81 -1.62
N GLU A 69 20.16 12.27 -1.81
CA GLU A 69 20.88 12.10 -3.09
C GLU A 69 21.33 10.64 -3.30
N ALA A 70 21.90 10.31 -4.43
CA ALA A 70 22.32 8.95 -4.78
C ALA A 70 23.19 8.29 -3.69
N GLY A 71 22.80 7.10 -3.25
CA GLY A 71 23.49 6.37 -2.19
C GLY A 71 23.41 7.01 -0.80
N ALA A 72 22.65 8.07 -0.64
CA ALA A 72 22.40 8.67 0.67
C ALA A 72 21.34 7.89 1.45
N GLY A 73 21.36 8.02 2.77
CA GLY A 73 20.40 7.36 3.63
C GLY A 73 19.97 8.13 4.87
N ILE A 74 18.87 7.68 5.44
CA ILE A 74 18.40 8.11 6.76
C ILE A 74 18.16 6.88 7.64
N ARG A 75 18.63 6.95 8.89
CA ARG A 75 18.51 5.82 9.83
C ARG A 75 18.22 6.30 11.25
N GLY A 76 17.34 5.57 11.95
CA GLY A 76 17.12 5.76 13.38
C GLY A 76 16.57 7.13 13.75
N ILE A 77 15.60 7.63 13.00
CA ILE A 77 15.00 8.96 13.19
C ILE A 77 13.48 8.90 13.15
N MET A 78 12.84 9.57 14.07
CA MET A 78 11.40 9.84 14.02
C MET A 78 11.13 11.20 13.39
N LEU A 79 10.14 11.28 12.51
CA LEU A 79 9.64 12.49 11.87
C LEU A 79 8.19 12.74 12.26
N ALA A 80 7.82 13.97 12.59
CA ALA A 80 6.43 14.32 12.86
C ALA A 80 6.09 15.74 12.40
N GLN A 81 5.01 15.85 11.63
CA GLN A 81 4.41 17.12 11.23
C GLN A 81 3.51 17.65 12.36
N LEU A 82 3.86 18.79 12.97
CA LEU A 82 3.13 19.33 14.13
C LEU A 82 1.84 20.04 13.78
N ASN A 83 1.79 20.69 12.62
CA ASN A 83 0.67 21.54 12.19
C ASN A 83 -0.23 20.87 11.13
N ILE A 84 -0.24 19.54 11.07
CA ILE A 84 -0.96 18.82 10.03
C ILE A 84 -2.49 18.95 10.15
N ALA A 85 -3.00 19.03 11.37
CA ALA A 85 -4.41 19.22 11.64
C ALA A 85 -4.61 20.03 12.93
N SER A 86 -4.89 21.32 12.82
CA SER A 86 -5.11 22.22 13.95
C SER A 86 -6.37 21.91 14.75
N ASP A 87 -7.33 21.24 14.11
CA ASP A 87 -8.63 20.86 14.66
C ASP A 87 -8.70 19.39 15.12
N GLY A 88 -7.58 18.72 15.22
CA GLY A 88 -7.52 17.32 15.65
C GLY A 88 -8.21 16.34 14.70
N PHE A 89 -8.28 16.62 13.41
CA PHE A 89 -9.01 15.84 12.39
C PHE A 89 -10.55 15.89 12.53
N THR A 90 -11.10 16.89 13.18
CA THR A 90 -12.55 17.08 13.27
C THR A 90 -13.14 17.67 12.00
N ALA A 91 -12.38 18.48 11.28
CA ALA A 91 -12.72 18.94 9.94
C ALA A 91 -12.12 18.01 8.85
N ALA A 92 -12.74 18.00 7.68
CA ALA A 92 -12.46 17.03 6.64
C ALA A 92 -11.07 17.14 5.97
N ASN A 93 -10.24 18.15 6.30
CA ASN A 93 -9.04 18.42 5.52
C ASN A 93 -7.79 18.73 6.36
N PRO A 94 -7.01 17.74 6.75
CA PRO A 94 -5.63 17.97 7.17
C PRO A 94 -4.83 18.73 6.11
N ARG A 95 -3.89 19.56 6.58
CA ARG A 95 -3.03 20.36 5.70
C ARG A 95 -2.30 19.47 4.70
N LYS A 96 -2.29 19.89 3.46
CA LYS A 96 -1.49 19.26 2.43
C LYS A 96 -0.05 19.78 2.49
N THR A 97 0.90 18.87 2.56
CA THR A 97 2.33 19.19 2.63
C THR A 97 3.13 18.35 1.63
N PRO A 98 4.40 18.70 1.33
CA PRO A 98 5.28 17.85 0.56
C PRO A 98 5.51 16.49 1.24
N PHE A 99 6.15 15.57 0.54
CA PHE A 99 6.62 14.33 1.16
C PHE A 99 7.61 14.60 2.31
N MET A 100 7.55 13.77 3.33
CA MET A 100 8.50 13.85 4.44
C MET A 100 9.91 13.46 4.01
N ILE A 101 10.03 12.47 3.13
CA ILE A 101 11.30 11.99 2.60
C ILE A 101 11.18 11.84 1.09
N GLN A 102 12.23 12.20 0.35
CA GLN A 102 12.34 12.01 -1.10
C GLN A 102 13.70 11.44 -1.47
N GLY A 103 13.71 10.35 -2.21
CA GLY A 103 14.90 9.85 -2.91
C GLY A 103 15.11 10.63 -4.21
N GLN A 104 16.32 11.17 -4.38
CA GLN A 104 16.73 11.93 -5.57
C GLN A 104 17.81 11.24 -6.40
N GLY A 105 17.96 9.92 -6.24
CA GLY A 105 18.90 9.12 -7.01
C GLY A 105 18.90 7.64 -6.60
N PRO A 106 19.66 6.81 -7.28
CA PRO A 106 19.71 5.38 -7.04
C PRO A 106 20.35 5.04 -5.70
N LYS A 107 20.01 3.84 -5.18
CA LYS A 107 20.56 3.25 -3.96
C LYS A 107 20.35 4.06 -2.68
N VAL A 108 19.33 4.92 -2.64
CA VAL A 108 18.93 5.57 -1.39
C VAL A 108 18.39 4.54 -0.40
N TYR A 109 18.57 4.76 0.90
CA TYR A 109 18.05 3.85 1.91
C TYR A 109 17.41 4.57 3.10
N ILE A 110 16.38 3.93 3.65
CA ILE A 110 15.57 4.44 4.75
C ILE A 110 15.41 3.29 5.75
N ILE A 111 16.08 3.38 6.90
CA ILE A 111 16.16 2.25 7.83
C ILE A 111 15.80 2.72 9.24
N ASN A 112 14.89 1.98 9.88
CA ASN A 112 14.52 2.24 11.27
C ASN A 112 14.00 3.68 11.45
N VAL A 113 13.03 4.05 10.61
CA VAL A 113 12.43 5.40 10.59
C VAL A 113 10.96 5.32 10.98
N THR A 114 10.52 6.26 11.80
CA THR A 114 9.09 6.45 12.08
C THR A 114 8.62 7.77 11.50
N ILE A 115 7.64 7.74 10.59
CA ILE A 115 6.87 8.94 10.21
C ILE A 115 5.62 8.94 11.08
N ALA A 116 5.76 9.44 12.30
CA ALA A 116 4.71 9.37 13.30
C ALA A 116 3.39 9.98 12.81
N VAL A 117 3.48 11.10 12.08
CA VAL A 117 2.40 11.71 11.31
C VAL A 117 2.98 12.61 10.23
N GLY A 118 2.41 12.56 9.04
CA GLY A 118 2.74 13.42 7.91
C GLY A 118 1.66 13.32 6.83
N ASP A 119 1.55 14.29 5.95
CA ASP A 119 0.59 14.22 4.85
C ASP A 119 0.98 13.10 3.87
N LYS A 120 2.20 13.17 3.37
CA LYS A 120 2.81 12.19 2.47
C LYS A 120 4.13 11.68 3.06
N GLY A 121 4.33 10.36 3.03
CA GLY A 121 5.47 9.71 3.65
C GLY A 121 6.74 9.81 2.78
N ILE A 122 6.90 8.90 1.85
CA ILE A 122 8.15 8.70 1.09
C ILE A 122 7.88 8.75 -0.40
N ASP A 123 8.59 9.62 -1.10
CA ASP A 123 8.64 9.72 -2.57
C ASP A 123 9.90 9.02 -3.11
N LEU A 124 9.71 7.93 -3.82
CA LEU A 124 10.71 7.20 -4.59
C LEU A 124 10.30 7.11 -6.07
N ALA A 125 9.45 8.06 -6.52
CA ALA A 125 8.88 8.05 -7.87
C ALA A 125 9.27 9.27 -8.71
N SER A 126 9.62 10.39 -8.08
CA SER A 126 9.97 11.61 -8.83
C SER A 126 11.33 11.53 -9.51
N TYR A 127 12.18 10.59 -9.12
CA TYR A 127 13.52 10.34 -9.67
C TYR A 127 13.72 8.83 -9.86
N ASP A 128 14.73 8.46 -10.66
CA ASP A 128 15.20 7.07 -10.68
C ASP A 128 15.86 6.72 -9.34
N THR A 129 15.16 5.92 -8.55
CA THR A 129 15.63 5.43 -7.25
C THR A 129 15.97 3.93 -7.30
N SER A 130 16.44 3.44 -8.45
CA SER A 130 16.83 2.02 -8.62
C SER A 130 17.72 1.53 -7.48
N GLY A 131 17.43 0.32 -6.99
CA GLY A 131 18.12 -0.25 -5.84
C GLY A 131 17.82 0.41 -4.50
N HIS A 132 16.71 1.15 -4.39
CA HIS A 132 16.28 1.70 -3.10
C HIS A 132 16.04 0.60 -2.07
N TYR A 133 16.25 0.92 -0.79
CA TYR A 133 16.09 0.00 0.31
C TYR A 133 15.33 0.67 1.46
N VAL A 134 14.19 0.09 1.84
CA VAL A 134 13.39 0.55 2.98
C VAL A 134 13.21 -0.60 3.95
N ASP A 135 13.58 -0.39 5.22
CA ASP A 135 13.52 -1.43 6.26
C ASP A 135 13.11 -0.83 7.60
N TYR A 136 12.22 -1.50 8.32
CA TYR A 136 11.69 -1.04 9.60
C TYR A 136 11.15 0.39 9.53
N LEU A 137 10.17 0.61 8.64
CA LEU A 137 9.42 1.87 8.59
C LEU A 137 8.13 1.73 9.39
N GLY A 138 7.91 2.63 10.35
CA GLY A 138 6.63 2.79 11.03
C GLY A 138 5.99 4.13 10.77
N GLY A 139 4.66 4.25 10.93
CA GLY A 139 4.04 5.56 10.87
C GLY A 139 2.61 5.64 10.38
N VAL A 140 2.12 6.87 10.22
CA VAL A 140 0.82 7.16 9.62
C VAL A 140 0.91 8.34 8.65
N PRO A 141 1.33 8.11 7.42
CA PRO A 141 1.10 9.07 6.36
C PRO A 141 -0.40 9.13 6.02
N LEU A 142 -0.92 10.34 5.82
CA LEU A 142 -2.36 10.56 5.72
C LEU A 142 -2.91 10.32 4.32
N ARG A 143 -2.16 10.65 3.25
CA ARG A 143 -2.60 10.51 1.86
C ARG A 143 -1.74 9.56 1.02
N ALA A 144 -0.44 9.51 1.27
CA ALA A 144 0.47 8.61 0.55
C ALA A 144 1.53 8.05 1.49
N GLY A 145 1.62 6.72 1.60
CA GLY A 145 2.67 6.08 2.40
C GLY A 145 4.01 6.09 1.68
N ILE A 146 4.28 5.10 0.88
CA ILE A 146 5.45 5.04 -0.01
C ILE A 146 4.97 5.05 -1.46
N TRP A 147 5.51 5.95 -2.24
CA TRP A 147 5.29 5.99 -3.69
C TRP A 147 6.58 5.62 -4.40
N VAL A 148 6.56 4.58 -5.26
CA VAL A 148 7.67 4.12 -6.08
C VAL A 148 7.28 4.22 -7.55
N GLY A 149 8.18 4.74 -8.37
CA GLY A 149 7.95 4.95 -9.80
C GLY A 149 9.20 5.44 -10.51
N GLY A 150 9.03 6.29 -11.54
CA GLY A 150 10.15 6.98 -12.20
C GLY A 150 11.14 6.06 -12.90
N GLY A 151 10.74 4.82 -13.24
CA GLY A 151 11.62 3.83 -13.87
C GLY A 151 12.48 3.03 -12.88
N ALA A 152 12.23 3.13 -11.57
CA ALA A 152 13.02 2.44 -10.56
C ALA A 152 13.06 0.92 -10.77
N GLU A 153 14.22 0.30 -10.56
CA GLU A 153 14.41 -1.14 -10.71
C GLU A 153 15.15 -1.74 -9.50
N GLY A 154 14.74 -2.96 -9.10
CA GLY A 154 15.45 -3.74 -8.08
C GLY A 154 15.32 -3.20 -6.65
N GLY A 155 14.26 -2.48 -6.35
CA GLY A 155 14.00 -1.96 -5.01
C GLY A 155 13.54 -3.03 -4.01
N PHE A 156 13.74 -2.76 -2.73
CA PHE A 156 13.35 -3.65 -1.64
C PHE A 156 12.70 -2.86 -0.49
N ILE A 157 11.46 -3.22 -0.14
CA ILE A 157 10.71 -2.63 0.98
C ILE A 157 10.31 -3.76 1.92
N ARG A 158 10.73 -3.70 3.19
CA ARG A 158 10.43 -4.75 4.15
C ARG A 158 10.16 -4.24 5.57
N ASN A 159 9.50 -5.10 6.36
CA ASN A 159 9.26 -4.87 7.79
C ASN A 159 8.61 -3.52 8.08
N MET A 160 7.66 -3.12 7.24
CA MET A 160 6.97 -1.85 7.37
C MET A 160 5.64 -2.03 8.10
N GLN A 161 5.28 -1.07 8.92
CA GLN A 161 3.94 -0.97 9.48
C GLN A 161 3.38 0.44 9.35
N LEU A 162 2.32 0.62 8.58
CA LEU A 162 1.53 1.86 8.55
C LEU A 162 0.28 1.69 9.39
N ASN A 163 0.12 2.55 10.41
CA ASN A 163 -0.93 2.39 11.40
C ASN A 163 -1.24 3.74 12.08
N PRO A 164 -2.51 4.16 12.16
CA PRO A 164 -2.92 5.39 12.83
C PRO A 164 -2.51 5.51 14.30
N HIS A 165 -2.17 4.42 14.96
CA HIS A 165 -1.67 4.46 16.34
C HIS A 165 -0.38 5.25 16.49
N TYR A 166 0.47 5.31 15.48
CA TYR A 166 1.72 6.10 15.56
C TYR A 166 1.44 7.59 15.77
N GLY A 167 0.49 8.15 15.02
CA GLY A 167 0.15 9.57 15.16
C GLY A 167 -0.62 9.93 16.43
N SER A 168 -1.27 8.95 17.08
CA SER A 168 -1.96 9.17 18.35
C SER A 168 -1.04 9.10 19.58
N ARG A 169 0.21 8.70 19.39
CA ARG A 169 1.20 8.47 20.44
C ARG A 169 2.52 9.16 20.14
N LEU A 170 2.48 10.47 19.92
CA LEU A 170 3.71 11.24 19.71
C LEU A 170 4.56 11.27 20.98
N PRO A 171 5.89 11.32 20.88
CA PRO A 171 6.77 11.50 22.03
C PRO A 171 6.39 12.73 22.83
N GLU A 172 6.74 12.75 24.11
CA GLU A 172 6.53 13.88 25.01
C GLU A 172 6.99 15.21 24.37
N GLY A 173 6.08 16.20 24.29
CA GLY A 173 6.30 17.47 23.59
C GLY A 173 5.63 17.57 22.21
N GLY A 174 5.18 16.44 21.63
CA GLY A 174 4.27 16.42 20.50
C GLY A 174 2.83 16.14 20.94
N GLN A 175 1.85 16.87 20.41
CA GLN A 175 0.45 16.57 20.64
C GLN A 175 0.03 15.40 19.75
N GLY A 176 -0.36 14.29 20.36
CA GLY A 176 -0.97 13.15 19.65
C GLY A 176 -2.34 13.51 19.09
N TYR A 177 -2.68 12.93 17.96
CA TYR A 177 -3.95 13.17 17.27
C TYR A 177 -5.02 12.12 17.62
N PRO A 178 -6.32 12.45 17.57
CA PRO A 178 -7.40 11.50 17.83
C PRO A 178 -7.36 10.33 16.84
N ARG A 179 -7.03 9.14 17.36
CA ARG A 179 -6.83 7.91 16.56
C ARG A 179 -8.01 7.59 15.63
N VAL A 180 -9.24 7.66 16.14
CA VAL A 180 -10.44 7.27 15.38
C VAL A 180 -10.68 8.22 14.20
N SER A 181 -10.54 9.53 14.42
CA SER A 181 -10.71 10.51 13.36
C SER A 181 -9.63 10.41 12.31
N MET A 182 -8.38 10.21 12.72
CA MET A 182 -7.25 9.99 11.84
C MET A 182 -7.40 8.68 11.03
N MET A 183 -7.86 7.60 11.67
CA MET A 183 -8.13 6.34 11.00
C MET A 183 -9.21 6.49 9.92
N ARG A 184 -10.32 7.18 10.21
CA ARG A 184 -11.37 7.46 9.22
C ARG A 184 -10.84 8.28 8.05
N PHE A 185 -9.95 9.24 8.32
CA PHE A 185 -9.34 10.05 7.27
C PHE A 185 -8.45 9.18 6.35
N VAL A 186 -7.53 8.37 6.88
CA VAL A 186 -6.65 7.53 6.06
C VAL A 186 -7.42 6.44 5.31
N GLN A 187 -8.47 5.89 5.90
CA GLN A 187 -9.35 4.94 5.22
C GLN A 187 -10.09 5.52 4.00
N SER A 188 -10.23 6.84 3.93
CA SER A 188 -10.90 7.52 2.83
C SER A 188 -9.93 8.22 1.86
N ASN A 189 -8.67 8.41 2.25
CA ASN A 189 -7.73 9.25 1.48
C ASN A 189 -6.36 8.63 1.22
N CYS A 190 -5.94 7.61 1.97
CA CYS A 190 -4.57 7.12 1.90
C CYS A 190 -4.39 5.98 0.89
N SER A 191 -3.38 6.10 0.03
CA SER A 191 -2.77 4.98 -0.68
C SER A 191 -1.48 4.61 0.07
N ALA A 192 -1.48 3.47 0.77
CA ALA A 192 -0.38 3.13 1.68
C ALA A 192 0.92 2.81 0.93
N LEU A 193 0.85 1.91 -0.04
CA LEU A 193 1.94 1.60 -0.97
C LEU A 193 1.46 1.84 -2.39
N LYS A 194 2.21 2.60 -3.17
CA LYS A 194 1.86 2.99 -4.53
C LYS A 194 3.00 2.70 -5.47
N PHE A 195 2.73 1.91 -6.50
CA PHE A 195 3.72 1.47 -7.48
C PHE A 195 3.28 1.83 -8.90
N ALA A 196 4.15 2.53 -9.62
CA ALA A 196 3.90 2.96 -10.98
C ALA A 196 4.94 2.36 -11.95
N ASP A 197 5.74 3.12 -12.68
CA ASP A 197 6.82 2.60 -13.53
C ASP A 197 7.95 2.03 -12.66
N VAL A 198 7.85 0.76 -12.28
CA VAL A 198 8.80 0.06 -11.42
C VAL A 198 8.97 -1.38 -11.89
N LYS A 199 10.20 -1.92 -11.80
CA LYS A 199 10.52 -3.29 -12.21
C LYS A 199 11.29 -4.03 -11.14
N ASN A 200 11.07 -5.35 -11.06
CA ASN A 200 11.78 -6.24 -10.13
C ASN A 200 11.73 -5.76 -8.67
N GLN A 201 10.61 -5.14 -8.28
CA GLN A 201 10.37 -4.69 -6.92
C GLN A 201 10.03 -5.86 -6.01
N THR A 202 10.63 -5.91 -4.84
CA THR A 202 10.28 -6.85 -3.77
C THR A 202 9.68 -6.11 -2.57
N ILE A 203 8.55 -6.61 -2.09
CA ILE A 203 7.87 -6.17 -0.88
C ILE A 203 7.82 -7.37 0.06
N PHE A 204 8.33 -7.24 1.29
CA PHE A 204 8.46 -8.35 2.22
C PHE A 204 8.02 -7.98 3.63
N ASN A 205 7.14 -8.80 4.23
CA ASN A 205 6.71 -8.67 5.63
C ASN A 205 6.22 -7.25 5.98
N ASN A 206 5.27 -6.75 5.24
CA ASN A 206 4.71 -5.41 5.44
C ASN A 206 3.26 -5.50 5.93
N PHE A 207 2.87 -4.59 6.80
CA PHE A 207 1.52 -4.50 7.32
C PHE A 207 0.94 -3.08 7.17
N VAL A 208 -0.31 -2.99 6.71
CA VAL A 208 -1.05 -1.75 6.59
C VAL A 208 -2.36 -1.86 7.35
N TYR A 209 -2.59 -0.93 8.29
CA TYR A 209 -3.84 -0.82 9.02
C TYR A 209 -4.57 0.46 8.65
N GLY A 210 -5.68 0.32 7.96
CA GLY A 210 -6.55 1.43 7.54
C GLY A 210 -5.98 2.27 6.39
N SER A 211 -6.50 2.07 5.19
CA SER A 211 -6.23 2.91 4.00
C SER A 211 -7.32 2.68 2.96
N VAL A 212 -7.39 3.53 1.94
CA VAL A 212 -8.21 3.22 0.76
C VAL A 212 -7.60 2.03 0.04
N TYR A 213 -6.29 2.10 -0.23
CA TYR A 213 -5.55 1.04 -0.91
C TYR A 213 -4.36 0.59 -0.06
N GLY A 214 -4.30 -0.70 0.26
CA GLY A 214 -3.14 -1.30 0.90
C GLY A 214 -1.94 -1.27 -0.03
N ILE A 215 -2.06 -1.87 -1.22
CA ILE A 215 -1.11 -1.75 -2.33
C ILE A 215 -1.86 -1.32 -3.58
N HIS A 216 -1.38 -0.26 -4.22
CA HIS A 216 -1.97 0.35 -5.41
C HIS A 216 -0.98 0.34 -6.57
N PHE A 217 -1.36 -0.30 -7.68
CA PHE A 217 -0.58 -0.38 -8.91
C PHE A 217 -1.28 0.46 -9.99
N LEU A 218 -0.53 1.36 -10.62
CA LEU A 218 -1.10 2.29 -11.59
C LEU A 218 -0.05 2.74 -12.62
N LYS A 219 -0.50 3.43 -13.65
CA LYS A 219 0.36 4.07 -14.64
C LYS A 219 1.10 5.24 -14.02
N ASP A 220 2.38 5.37 -14.29
CA ASP A 220 3.20 6.51 -13.88
C ASP A 220 2.80 7.76 -14.68
N ALA A 221 2.47 8.84 -13.98
CA ALA A 221 2.03 10.07 -14.61
C ALA A 221 3.18 10.84 -15.30
N ILE A 222 4.44 10.60 -14.88
CA ILE A 222 5.61 11.27 -15.40
C ILE A 222 6.16 10.53 -16.62
N THR A 223 6.39 9.21 -16.49
CA THR A 223 6.99 8.40 -17.55
C THR A 223 5.96 7.83 -18.52
N GLY A 224 4.68 7.80 -18.14
CA GLY A 224 3.61 7.20 -18.93
C GLY A 224 3.67 5.67 -19.00
N LYS A 225 4.52 5.00 -18.19
CA LYS A 225 4.70 3.55 -18.17
C LYS A 225 3.97 2.89 -17.00
N TYR A 226 3.94 1.56 -17.02
CA TYR A 226 3.18 0.72 -16.09
C TYR A 226 4.12 -0.07 -15.16
N PRO A 227 3.65 -0.55 -14.00
CA PRO A 227 4.42 -1.45 -13.18
C PRO A 227 4.71 -2.75 -13.94
N GLY A 228 5.95 -3.21 -13.85
CA GLY A 228 6.41 -4.44 -14.50
C GLY A 228 6.26 -5.68 -13.60
N LYS A 229 7.37 -6.42 -13.42
CA LYS A 229 7.39 -7.60 -12.55
C LYS A 229 7.60 -7.18 -11.11
N MET A 230 6.77 -7.70 -10.20
CA MET A 230 6.84 -7.42 -8.78
C MET A 230 6.54 -8.65 -7.93
N THR A 231 7.17 -8.75 -6.77
CA THR A 231 6.96 -9.83 -5.80
C THR A 231 6.56 -9.24 -4.45
N VAL A 232 5.45 -9.72 -3.91
CA VAL A 232 4.90 -9.35 -2.60
C VAL A 232 4.90 -10.61 -1.73
N ILE A 233 5.57 -10.60 -0.60
CA ILE A 233 5.68 -11.76 0.29
C ILE A 233 5.28 -11.35 1.71
N GLY A 234 4.32 -12.06 2.30
CA GLY A 234 3.92 -11.82 3.69
C GLY A 234 3.32 -10.43 3.91
N HIS A 235 2.55 -9.92 2.95
CA HIS A 235 1.84 -8.65 3.13
C HIS A 235 0.56 -8.88 3.93
N GLY A 236 0.41 -8.12 5.02
CA GLY A 236 -0.82 -7.98 5.77
C GLY A 236 -1.53 -6.66 5.49
N SER A 237 -2.84 -6.70 5.35
CA SER A 237 -3.65 -5.48 5.35
C SER A 237 -4.89 -5.68 6.20
N ASP A 238 -5.22 -4.71 7.05
CA ASP A 238 -6.44 -4.72 7.86
C ASP A 238 -7.15 -3.36 7.77
N GLY A 239 -8.46 -3.40 7.62
CA GLY A 239 -9.27 -2.18 7.53
C GLY A 239 -9.04 -1.34 6.27
N CYS A 240 -8.42 -1.90 5.24
CA CYS A 240 -8.31 -1.25 3.93
C CYS A 240 -9.63 -1.38 3.15
N THR A 241 -9.97 -0.39 2.32
CA THR A 241 -11.11 -0.51 1.40
C THR A 241 -10.81 -1.55 0.32
N TYR A 242 -9.59 -1.50 -0.23
CA TYR A 242 -9.03 -2.52 -1.11
C TYR A 242 -7.63 -2.89 -0.62
N SER A 243 -7.38 -4.16 -0.39
CA SER A 243 -6.05 -4.60 0.04
C SER A 243 -5.03 -4.54 -1.10
N LEU A 244 -5.44 -4.98 -2.30
CA LEU A 244 -4.64 -4.89 -3.52
C LEU A 244 -5.51 -4.29 -4.63
N PHE A 245 -5.08 -3.18 -5.21
CA PHE A 245 -5.74 -2.55 -6.34
C PHE A 245 -4.79 -2.41 -7.53
N VAL A 246 -5.11 -3.07 -8.63
CA VAL A 246 -4.45 -2.90 -9.93
C VAL A 246 -5.33 -1.98 -10.76
N GLU A 247 -5.06 -0.68 -10.77
CA GLU A 247 -5.80 0.32 -11.51
C GLU A 247 -5.41 0.33 -12.98
N ASP A 248 -4.10 0.38 -13.24
CA ASP A 248 -3.54 0.38 -14.59
C ASP A 248 -2.47 -0.72 -14.73
N ALA A 249 -2.45 -1.40 -15.85
CA ALA A 249 -1.45 -2.44 -16.14
C ALA A 249 -1.32 -2.71 -17.64
N ASP A 250 -0.11 -2.99 -18.11
CA ASP A 250 0.13 -3.43 -19.49
C ASP A 250 0.29 -4.96 -19.60
N LYS A 251 0.60 -5.44 -20.80
CA LYS A 251 0.77 -6.87 -21.08
C LYS A 251 1.94 -7.51 -20.32
N ASP A 252 2.93 -6.73 -19.91
CA ASP A 252 4.16 -7.16 -19.24
C ASP A 252 4.05 -7.06 -17.71
N THR A 253 2.99 -6.43 -17.21
CA THR A 253 2.70 -6.36 -15.78
C THR A 253 2.42 -7.75 -15.21
N LYS A 254 3.26 -8.16 -14.25
CA LYS A 254 3.10 -9.43 -13.53
C LYS A 254 3.40 -9.24 -12.05
N ILE A 255 2.37 -9.30 -11.23
CA ILE A 255 2.44 -9.17 -9.78
C ILE A 255 2.21 -10.54 -9.16
N VAL A 256 3.09 -10.98 -8.27
CA VAL A 256 2.96 -12.24 -7.53
C VAL A 256 2.92 -11.92 -6.05
N ALA A 257 1.80 -12.23 -5.39
CA ALA A 257 1.61 -12.10 -3.95
C ALA A 257 1.61 -13.48 -3.28
N ILE A 258 2.45 -13.66 -2.27
CA ILE A 258 2.68 -14.94 -1.60
C ILE A 258 2.48 -14.76 -0.09
N ASN A 259 1.77 -15.70 0.54
CA ASN A 259 1.55 -15.71 1.99
C ASN A 259 1.00 -14.37 2.52
N SER A 260 0.05 -13.79 1.80
CA SER A 260 -0.57 -12.52 2.19
C SER A 260 -1.81 -12.76 3.05
N GLU A 261 -2.01 -11.89 4.06
CA GLU A 261 -3.21 -11.89 4.90
C GLU A 261 -4.00 -10.61 4.65
N LEU A 262 -5.12 -10.74 3.95
CA LEU A 262 -5.92 -9.61 3.50
C LEU A 262 -7.23 -9.56 4.27
N VAL A 263 -7.37 -8.50 5.08
CA VAL A 263 -8.51 -8.29 5.96
C VAL A 263 -9.17 -6.96 5.61
N ASN A 264 -10.47 -7.00 5.37
CA ASN A 264 -11.23 -5.79 5.17
C ASN A 264 -12.27 -5.62 6.26
N THR A 265 -12.27 -4.48 6.91
CA THR A 265 -13.33 -4.06 7.83
C THR A 265 -14.32 -3.15 7.10
N GLN A 266 -15.59 -3.32 7.43
CA GLN A 266 -16.64 -2.50 6.84
C GLN A 266 -16.55 -1.06 7.36
N ILE A 267 -16.31 -0.08 6.47
CA ILE A 267 -16.54 1.33 6.78
C ILE A 267 -18.00 1.66 6.47
N PRO A 268 -18.76 2.28 7.37
CA PRO A 268 -20.12 2.69 7.06
C PRO A 268 -20.19 3.55 5.79
N ASN A 269 -21.18 3.29 4.94
CA ASN A 269 -21.52 4.06 3.73
C ASN A 269 -20.63 3.88 2.48
N GLU A 270 -19.72 2.93 2.46
CA GLU A 270 -18.98 2.61 1.25
C GLU A 270 -19.62 1.41 0.52
N PRO A 271 -20.06 1.53 -0.74
CA PRO A 271 -20.97 0.56 -1.34
C PRO A 271 -20.33 -0.76 -1.81
N VAL A 272 -19.04 -0.76 -2.16
CA VAL A 272 -18.42 -1.97 -2.71
C VAL A 272 -16.97 -2.10 -2.27
N ARG A 273 -16.64 -3.26 -1.71
CA ARG A 273 -15.30 -3.56 -1.22
C ARG A 273 -14.90 -4.95 -1.58
N SER A 274 -13.67 -5.09 -1.96
CA SER A 274 -13.06 -6.38 -2.18
C SER A 274 -11.62 -6.35 -1.65
N TYR A 275 -11.08 -7.50 -1.33
CA TYR A 275 -9.65 -7.59 -1.02
C TYR A 275 -8.82 -7.26 -2.25
N VAL A 276 -9.24 -7.77 -3.41
CA VAL A 276 -8.57 -7.60 -4.69
C VAL A 276 -9.50 -6.88 -5.65
N LEU A 277 -9.02 -5.79 -6.24
CA LEU A 277 -9.67 -5.12 -7.36
C LEU A 277 -8.67 -5.07 -8.53
N MET A 278 -9.02 -5.63 -9.68
CA MET A 278 -8.22 -5.56 -10.90
C MET A 278 -9.00 -4.88 -12.01
N GLY A 279 -8.57 -3.69 -12.39
CA GLY A 279 -9.23 -2.79 -13.34
C GLY A 279 -10.23 -1.84 -12.68
N ASP A 280 -10.30 -0.63 -13.18
CA ASP A 280 -11.29 0.39 -12.78
C ASP A 280 -12.70 -0.03 -13.24
N LYS A 281 -13.72 0.37 -12.50
CA LYS A 281 -15.13 0.14 -12.82
C LYS A 281 -15.58 0.90 -14.07
N VAL A 282 -15.03 2.08 -14.30
CA VAL A 282 -15.44 3.01 -15.35
C VAL A 282 -14.58 2.85 -16.59
N ASN A 283 -13.29 2.59 -16.43
CA ASN A 283 -12.27 2.50 -17.48
C ASN A 283 -11.62 1.11 -17.47
N THR A 284 -12.35 0.11 -17.94
CA THR A 284 -11.86 -1.27 -17.97
C THR A 284 -10.64 -1.46 -18.87
N ASP A 285 -10.42 -0.58 -19.85
CA ASP A 285 -9.31 -0.65 -20.81
C ASP A 285 -7.95 -0.23 -20.25
N LYS A 286 -7.92 0.35 -19.06
CA LYS A 286 -6.69 0.71 -18.36
C LYS A 286 -5.84 -0.51 -17.96
N VAL A 287 -6.45 -1.68 -17.83
CA VAL A 287 -5.76 -2.94 -17.56
C VAL A 287 -5.75 -3.78 -18.82
N HIS A 288 -4.55 -4.14 -19.31
CA HIS A 288 -4.41 -5.02 -20.47
C HIS A 288 -4.94 -6.42 -20.17
N PRO A 289 -5.65 -7.07 -21.11
CA PRO A 289 -6.23 -8.42 -20.90
C PRO A 289 -5.23 -9.52 -20.51
N ASN A 290 -3.94 -9.33 -20.78
CA ASN A 290 -2.85 -10.26 -20.42
C ASN A 290 -2.07 -9.85 -19.17
N ALA A 291 -2.36 -8.71 -18.56
CA ALA A 291 -1.80 -8.33 -17.26
C ALA A 291 -2.17 -9.38 -16.21
N LYS A 292 -1.25 -9.70 -15.29
CA LYS A 292 -1.42 -10.81 -14.35
C LYS A 292 -1.20 -10.41 -12.90
N LEU A 293 -2.14 -10.84 -12.05
CA LEU A 293 -1.98 -10.86 -10.61
C LEU A 293 -2.13 -12.31 -10.13
N VAL A 294 -1.13 -12.84 -9.44
CA VAL A 294 -1.14 -14.19 -8.89
C VAL A 294 -1.09 -14.09 -7.37
N LEU A 295 -2.04 -14.72 -6.69
CA LEU A 295 -2.07 -14.84 -5.23
C LEU A 295 -1.87 -16.30 -4.86
N TYR A 296 -0.79 -16.57 -4.14
CA TYR A 296 -0.42 -17.91 -3.70
C TYR A 296 -0.45 -17.99 -2.17
N ASN A 297 -1.07 -19.04 -1.63
CA ASN A 297 -1.20 -19.30 -0.20
C ASN A 297 -1.61 -18.04 0.61
N SER A 298 -2.66 -17.37 0.14
CA SER A 298 -3.13 -16.11 0.75
C SER A 298 -4.46 -16.31 1.45
N ALA A 299 -4.64 -15.65 2.60
CA ALA A 299 -5.85 -15.70 3.38
C ALA A 299 -6.67 -14.41 3.22
N PHE A 300 -7.97 -14.59 3.08
CA PHE A 300 -8.96 -13.51 2.94
C PHE A 300 -10.03 -13.67 4.01
N TRP A 301 -10.10 -12.72 4.94
CA TRP A 301 -11.13 -12.76 5.97
C TRP A 301 -11.60 -11.35 6.40
N GLY A 302 -12.77 -11.28 7.01
CA GLY A 302 -13.40 -10.02 7.38
C GLY A 302 -14.79 -9.90 6.79
N SER A 303 -15.23 -8.69 6.44
CA SER A 303 -16.60 -8.42 6.00
C SER A 303 -16.72 -7.79 4.61
N PRO A 304 -15.89 -8.10 3.62
CA PRO A 304 -16.07 -7.52 2.30
C PRO A 304 -17.27 -8.16 1.60
N VAL A 305 -17.84 -7.42 0.67
CA VAL A 305 -18.92 -7.93 -0.18
C VAL A 305 -18.38 -8.97 -1.17
N PHE A 306 -17.15 -8.75 -1.67
CA PHE A 306 -16.47 -9.63 -2.60
C PHE A 306 -15.06 -9.99 -2.14
N GLY A 307 -14.63 -11.22 -2.36
CA GLY A 307 -13.22 -11.59 -2.22
C GLY A 307 -12.37 -10.89 -3.27
N ALA A 308 -12.75 -11.00 -4.54
CA ALA A 308 -12.11 -10.31 -5.65
C ALA A 308 -13.13 -9.79 -6.67
N ILE A 309 -12.83 -8.63 -7.26
CA ILE A 309 -13.54 -8.08 -8.42
C ILE A 309 -12.53 -7.95 -9.55
N ILE A 310 -12.83 -8.52 -10.71
CA ILE A 310 -11.97 -8.55 -11.88
C ILE A 310 -12.71 -7.89 -13.05
N ASN A 311 -12.37 -6.64 -13.33
CA ASN A 311 -12.96 -5.89 -14.44
C ASN A 311 -12.21 -6.11 -15.74
N ASN A 312 -10.91 -6.41 -15.70
CA ASN A 312 -10.08 -6.86 -16.83
C ASN A 312 -8.82 -7.60 -16.33
N GLY A 313 -7.99 -8.10 -17.24
CA GLY A 313 -6.78 -8.85 -16.91
C GLY A 313 -7.03 -10.28 -16.44
N ILE A 314 -6.04 -10.86 -15.77
CA ILE A 314 -6.05 -12.24 -15.28
C ILE A 314 -5.67 -12.25 -13.81
N VAL A 315 -6.52 -12.79 -12.95
CA VAL A 315 -6.19 -13.04 -11.55
C VAL A 315 -6.20 -14.53 -11.28
N SER A 316 -5.11 -15.04 -10.71
CA SER A 316 -4.98 -16.44 -10.31
C SER A 316 -4.90 -16.57 -8.80
N PHE A 317 -5.72 -17.42 -8.23
CA PHE A 317 -5.71 -17.80 -6.82
C PHE A 317 -5.25 -19.25 -6.71
N GLN A 318 -4.19 -19.50 -5.98
CA GLN A 318 -3.64 -20.83 -5.75
C GLN A 318 -3.48 -21.05 -4.24
N GLN A 319 -4.10 -22.11 -3.72
CA GLN A 319 -4.11 -22.41 -2.29
C GLN A 319 -4.62 -21.22 -1.44
N ALA A 320 -5.57 -20.47 -1.97
CA ALA A 320 -6.14 -19.32 -1.27
C ALA A 320 -7.23 -19.75 -0.29
N ASN A 321 -7.35 -19.05 0.82
CA ASN A 321 -8.36 -19.30 1.85
C ASN A 321 -9.35 -18.13 1.91
N PHE A 322 -10.54 -18.32 1.37
CA PHE A 322 -11.63 -17.35 1.42
C PHE A 322 -12.52 -17.63 2.61
N THR A 323 -12.25 -16.98 3.74
CA THR A 323 -13.01 -17.13 4.99
C THR A 323 -13.83 -15.88 5.23
N ARG A 324 -15.12 -16.03 5.46
CA ARG A 324 -16.06 -14.95 5.80
C ARG A 324 -16.20 -13.84 4.73
N SER A 325 -15.87 -14.10 3.47
CA SER A 325 -16.19 -13.17 2.37
C SER A 325 -17.64 -13.39 1.90
N GLY A 326 -18.31 -12.34 1.48
CA GLY A 326 -19.69 -12.43 0.97
C GLY A 326 -19.78 -13.24 -0.30
N GLN A 327 -19.04 -12.83 -1.33
CA GLN A 327 -18.83 -13.57 -2.57
C GLN A 327 -17.35 -13.87 -2.75
N GLY A 328 -17.00 -14.98 -3.37
CA GLY A 328 -15.60 -15.33 -3.63
C GLY A 328 -15.01 -14.44 -4.73
N VAL A 329 -15.29 -14.74 -5.99
CA VAL A 329 -14.71 -14.10 -7.16
C VAL A 329 -15.80 -13.58 -8.10
N ASP A 330 -15.82 -12.28 -8.39
CA ASP A 330 -16.71 -11.61 -9.35
C ASP A 330 -15.92 -11.18 -10.59
N VAL A 331 -16.07 -11.91 -11.69
CA VAL A 331 -15.38 -11.64 -12.96
C VAL A 331 -16.31 -10.88 -13.88
N ARG A 332 -16.09 -9.60 -14.04
CA ARG A 332 -16.93 -8.70 -14.82
C ARG A 332 -16.46 -8.53 -16.26
N GLY A 333 -15.13 -8.55 -16.50
CA GLY A 333 -14.57 -8.35 -17.82
C GLY A 333 -13.29 -9.14 -18.14
N GLY A 334 -12.58 -9.67 -17.12
CA GLY A 334 -11.33 -10.40 -17.25
C GLY A 334 -11.47 -11.91 -17.15
N LYS A 335 -10.43 -12.52 -16.56
CA LYS A 335 -10.37 -13.96 -16.29
C LYS A 335 -9.97 -14.24 -14.85
N ALA A 336 -10.52 -15.30 -14.27
CA ALA A 336 -10.07 -15.85 -13.00
C ALA A 336 -9.65 -17.31 -13.15
N HIS A 337 -8.56 -17.68 -12.45
CA HIS A 337 -8.15 -19.06 -12.27
C HIS A 337 -8.09 -19.33 -10.77
N VAL A 338 -8.79 -20.34 -10.29
CA VAL A 338 -8.87 -20.68 -8.87
C VAL A 338 -8.54 -22.14 -8.69
N TYR A 339 -7.41 -22.41 -8.06
CA TYR A 339 -6.87 -23.75 -7.90
C TYR A 339 -6.66 -24.10 -6.44
N THR A 340 -7.05 -25.32 -6.04
CA THR A 340 -6.77 -25.88 -4.70
C THR A 340 -7.08 -24.92 -3.55
N SER A 341 -8.13 -24.13 -3.71
CA SER A 341 -8.51 -23.07 -2.77
C SER A 341 -9.68 -23.50 -1.89
N TYR A 342 -9.79 -22.86 -0.73
CA TYR A 342 -10.82 -23.14 0.26
C TYR A 342 -11.84 -22.01 0.33
N PHE A 343 -13.12 -22.34 0.23
CA PHE A 343 -14.22 -21.39 0.39
C PHE A 343 -15.07 -21.77 1.62
N ALA A 344 -14.96 -20.97 2.67
CA ALA A 344 -15.77 -21.13 3.85
C ALA A 344 -17.11 -20.39 3.73
N GLN A 345 -18.08 -20.88 4.51
CA GLN A 345 -19.39 -20.28 4.56
C GLN A 345 -19.34 -18.86 5.15
N ARG A 346 -20.15 -17.98 4.59
CA ARG A 346 -20.41 -16.64 5.08
C ARG A 346 -20.93 -16.65 6.52
N MET A 347 -20.38 -15.81 7.39
CA MET A 347 -20.95 -15.53 8.71
C MET A 347 -21.87 -14.30 8.66
N GLY A 348 -23.14 -14.47 9.02
CA GLY A 348 -23.99 -13.37 9.51
C GLY A 348 -24.94 -12.65 8.55
N ARG A 349 -25.10 -13.08 7.29
CA ARG A 349 -26.23 -12.64 6.44
C ARG A 349 -26.89 -13.84 5.76
N ALA A 350 -28.23 -13.85 5.71
CA ALA A 350 -28.96 -14.82 4.90
C ALA A 350 -28.47 -14.73 3.44
N ALA A 351 -28.20 -15.88 2.83
CA ALA A 351 -27.86 -15.97 1.41
C ALA A 351 -28.99 -15.35 0.59
N THR A 352 -28.78 -14.20 -0.02
CA THR A 352 -29.65 -13.71 -1.09
C THR A 352 -29.32 -14.55 -2.36
N GLY A 353 -30.25 -14.71 -3.26
CA GLY A 353 -30.14 -15.63 -4.43
C GLY A 353 -28.91 -15.43 -5.33
N ASP A 354 -28.18 -14.30 -5.18
CA ASP A 354 -26.97 -13.93 -5.92
C ASP A 354 -25.65 -14.23 -5.21
N ASP A 355 -25.68 -14.80 -4.00
CA ASP A 355 -24.50 -15.07 -3.18
C ASP A 355 -23.82 -16.38 -3.65
N GLY A 356 -22.87 -16.27 -4.58
CA GLY A 356 -22.08 -17.38 -5.12
C GLY A 356 -20.59 -17.29 -4.81
N TYR A 357 -19.91 -18.42 -4.85
CA TYR A 357 -18.45 -18.46 -4.73
C TYR A 357 -17.75 -17.91 -5.97
N ALA A 358 -18.42 -17.97 -7.12
CA ALA A 358 -17.93 -17.43 -8.38
C ALA A 358 -19.08 -16.84 -9.20
N LYS A 359 -18.87 -15.62 -9.68
CA LYS A 359 -19.81 -14.91 -10.56
C LYS A 359 -19.11 -14.50 -11.84
N LEU A 360 -19.66 -14.89 -12.98
CA LEU A 360 -19.22 -14.45 -14.29
C LEU A 360 -20.22 -13.45 -14.86
N GLY A 361 -19.83 -12.18 -14.94
CA GLY A 361 -20.62 -11.11 -15.49
C GLY A 361 -20.73 -11.15 -17.01
N GLU A 362 -21.52 -10.26 -17.60
CA GLU A 362 -21.82 -10.23 -19.04
C GLU A 362 -20.56 -10.11 -19.91
N GLN A 363 -19.59 -9.31 -19.50
CA GLN A 363 -18.31 -9.10 -20.20
C GLN A 363 -17.19 -10.01 -19.70
N GLY A 364 -17.46 -10.84 -18.69
CA GLY A 364 -16.51 -11.79 -18.13
C GLY A 364 -16.12 -12.85 -19.16
N LYS A 365 -14.81 -13.11 -19.33
CA LYS A 365 -14.29 -14.05 -20.34
C LYS A 365 -14.34 -15.47 -19.85
N SER A 366 -13.77 -15.74 -18.67
CA SER A 366 -13.80 -17.09 -18.11
C SER A 366 -13.48 -17.13 -16.62
N ILE A 367 -13.95 -18.18 -15.97
CA ILE A 367 -13.54 -18.63 -14.64
C ILE A 367 -13.15 -20.10 -14.75
N GLU A 368 -11.92 -20.42 -14.35
CA GLU A 368 -11.45 -21.79 -14.17
C GLU A 368 -11.44 -22.15 -12.69
N LEU A 369 -12.10 -23.27 -12.33
CA LEU A 369 -12.24 -23.75 -10.97
C LEU A 369 -11.77 -25.20 -10.90
N THR A 370 -10.66 -25.47 -10.21
CA THR A 370 -10.05 -26.80 -10.22
C THR A 370 -9.56 -27.19 -8.81
N ASN A 371 -10.05 -28.35 -8.35
CA ASN A 371 -9.69 -28.97 -7.06
C ASN A 371 -9.90 -28.04 -5.84
N ASN A 372 -10.97 -27.23 -5.86
CA ASN A 372 -11.30 -26.38 -4.74
C ASN A 372 -12.20 -27.09 -3.73
N TYR A 373 -12.17 -26.65 -2.48
CA TYR A 373 -13.01 -27.13 -1.40
C TYR A 373 -14.05 -26.09 -0.99
N TYR A 374 -15.31 -26.50 -0.88
CA TYR A 374 -16.45 -25.63 -0.54
C TYR A 374 -17.18 -26.20 0.67
N VAL A 375 -17.28 -25.39 1.74
CA VAL A 375 -17.90 -25.84 3.01
C VAL A 375 -19.43 -26.01 2.92
N SER A 376 -20.08 -25.20 2.11
CA SER A 376 -21.53 -25.30 1.90
C SER A 376 -21.84 -25.09 0.42
N GLY A 377 -22.54 -26.04 -0.15
CA GLY A 377 -23.07 -26.08 -1.53
C GLY A 377 -22.44 -25.10 -2.53
N PHE A 378 -21.95 -25.67 -3.58
CA PHE A 378 -21.33 -24.91 -4.66
C PHE A 378 -22.37 -24.04 -5.37
N ARG A 379 -22.13 -22.74 -5.43
CA ARG A 379 -22.97 -21.81 -6.20
C ARG A 379 -22.10 -20.97 -7.10
N PHE A 380 -22.43 -20.95 -8.38
CA PHE A 380 -21.92 -19.96 -9.31
C PHE A 380 -23.05 -19.42 -10.16
N SER A 381 -22.93 -18.15 -10.53
CA SER A 381 -23.86 -17.50 -11.44
C SER A 381 -23.11 -17.07 -12.69
N LYS A 382 -23.80 -17.07 -13.81
CA LYS A 382 -23.26 -16.70 -15.10
C LYS A 382 -24.25 -15.80 -15.83
N ALA A 383 -23.76 -14.64 -16.27
CA ALA A 383 -24.40 -13.80 -17.25
C ALA A 383 -23.51 -13.73 -18.50
N GLY A 384 -24.09 -13.62 -19.68
CA GLY A 384 -23.35 -13.53 -20.94
C GLY A 384 -22.75 -14.85 -21.46
N THR A 385 -21.81 -14.75 -22.40
CA THR A 385 -21.27 -15.89 -23.18
C THR A 385 -19.99 -16.49 -22.66
N GLY A 386 -19.37 -15.89 -21.64
CA GLY A 386 -18.12 -16.39 -21.05
C GLY A 386 -18.20 -17.84 -20.55
N LEU A 387 -17.07 -18.43 -20.21
CA LEU A 387 -16.95 -19.83 -19.82
C LEU A 387 -16.65 -19.99 -18.33
N ILE A 388 -17.40 -20.86 -17.66
CA ILE A 388 -17.01 -21.41 -16.35
C ILE A 388 -16.65 -22.89 -16.60
N TYR A 389 -15.44 -23.29 -16.25
CA TYR A 389 -14.92 -24.64 -16.52
C TYR A 389 -13.94 -25.09 -15.42
N GLY A 390 -13.48 -26.32 -15.53
CA GLY A 390 -12.57 -26.93 -14.56
C GLY A 390 -13.17 -28.19 -13.93
N SER A 391 -12.41 -28.84 -13.03
CA SER A 391 -12.83 -30.09 -12.38
C SER A 391 -14.02 -29.94 -11.44
N ASP A 392 -14.22 -28.75 -10.91
CA ASP A 392 -15.27 -28.46 -9.91
C ASP A 392 -16.65 -28.21 -10.55
N LYS A 393 -16.70 -28.13 -11.86
CA LYS A 393 -17.95 -28.05 -12.62
C LYS A 393 -18.52 -29.44 -12.77
N LYS A 394 -19.47 -29.78 -11.93
CA LYS A 394 -20.31 -30.98 -12.08
C LYS A 394 -21.75 -30.63 -12.44
#